data_1873f5ea05160f856a7b799bb7cf0ac9
#
_entry.id   1873f5ea05160f856a7b799bb7cf0ac9
#
_cell.length_a   1.000
_cell.length_b   1.000
_cell.length_c   1.000
_cell.angle_alpha   90.00
_cell.angle_beta   90.00
_cell.angle_gamma   90.00
#
_symmetry.space_group_name_H-M   'P 1'
#
loop_
_entity.id
_entity.type
_entity.pdbx_description
1 polymer ?
#
loop_
_entity_poly.entity_id
_entity_poly.type
_entity_poly.pdbx_seq_one_letter_code
_entity_poly.pdbx_strand_id
1 'polypeptide(L)'
;MKTDKVKNSNSIAKGILITSILLLLVMALLNAKGVYVQIATPPNGISHKTLSTLLIIAMVISLVYLLKDKVTRGIVIGIGAFFILINRLPELLTGVEYTTFSSPDNEHKFVVIEKGIGQLYQLSDSGLFMTYLADIHTDDGYKPFSNGAYKLIWISDDRLIIHYAFDYMDENNYDNYRKISVQYKRD
;
A
#
# COMPACT_ATOMS: atom_id res chain seq x y z
N MET A 1 23.59 -13.67 -37.57
CA MET A 1 23.16 -12.36 -37.01
C MET A 1 21.69 -12.32 -36.54
N LYS A 2 20.69 -12.94 -37.22
CA LYS A 2 19.30 -12.95 -36.78
C LYS A 2 19.03 -13.86 -35.56
N THR A 3 19.68 -15.00 -35.48
CA THR A 3 19.55 -16.01 -34.42
C THR A 3 20.11 -15.56 -33.07
N ASP A 4 21.22 -14.80 -33.07
CA ASP A 4 21.84 -14.30 -31.84
C ASP A 4 20.99 -13.20 -31.17
N LYS A 5 20.34 -12.37 -31.98
CA LYS A 5 19.44 -11.30 -31.48
C LYS A 5 18.19 -11.86 -30.80
N VAL A 6 17.62 -12.95 -31.33
CA VAL A 6 16.45 -13.64 -30.74
C VAL A 6 16.85 -14.38 -29.45
N LYS A 7 18.01 -15.01 -29.41
CA LYS A 7 18.50 -15.68 -28.21
C LYS A 7 18.74 -14.72 -27.05
N ASN A 8 19.30 -13.55 -27.33
CA ASN A 8 19.54 -12.50 -26.32
C ASN A 8 18.21 -11.92 -25.80
N SER A 9 17.23 -11.66 -26.67
CA SER A 9 15.91 -11.15 -26.28
C SER A 9 15.14 -12.12 -25.38
N ASN A 10 15.20 -13.44 -25.65
CA ASN A 10 14.59 -14.45 -24.79
C ASN A 10 15.27 -14.53 -23.41
N SER A 11 16.59 -14.32 -23.35
CA SER A 11 17.32 -14.27 -22.08
C SER A 11 16.90 -13.08 -21.22
N ILE A 12 16.74 -11.91 -21.84
CA ILE A 12 16.24 -10.70 -21.14
C ILE A 12 14.82 -10.92 -20.62
N ALA A 13 13.91 -11.46 -21.44
CA ALA A 13 12.54 -11.71 -21.00
C ALA A 13 12.47 -12.70 -19.82
N LYS A 14 13.29 -13.75 -19.83
CA LYS A 14 13.43 -14.68 -18.69
C LYS A 14 13.96 -13.97 -17.45
N GLY A 15 14.97 -13.11 -17.61
CA GLY A 15 15.52 -12.32 -16.51
C GLY A 15 14.45 -11.43 -15.87
N ILE A 16 13.70 -10.66 -16.66
CA ILE A 16 12.61 -9.81 -16.17
C ILE A 16 11.54 -10.64 -15.45
N LEU A 17 11.16 -11.79 -16.02
CA LEU A 17 10.16 -12.68 -15.41
C LEU A 17 10.61 -13.15 -14.03
N ILE A 18 11.82 -13.69 -13.92
CA ILE A 18 12.37 -14.21 -12.66
C ILE A 18 12.48 -13.08 -11.63
N THR A 19 13.02 -11.93 -12.01
CA THR A 19 13.18 -10.78 -11.12
C THR A 19 11.82 -10.29 -10.62
N SER A 20 10.81 -10.19 -11.49
CA SER A 20 9.45 -9.76 -11.11
C SER A 20 8.83 -10.73 -10.11
N ILE A 21 8.97 -12.05 -10.31
CA ILE A 21 8.46 -13.06 -9.37
C ILE A 21 9.15 -12.96 -8.02
N LEU A 22 10.49 -12.83 -7.99
CA LEU A 22 11.25 -12.71 -6.76
C LEU A 22 10.87 -11.45 -5.97
N LEU A 23 10.73 -10.30 -6.65
CA LEU A 23 10.31 -9.06 -6.02
C LEU A 23 8.88 -9.15 -5.47
N LEU A 24 7.95 -9.74 -6.21
CA LEU A 24 6.58 -9.96 -5.72
C LEU A 24 6.57 -10.88 -4.49
N LEU A 25 7.39 -11.93 -4.46
CA LEU A 25 7.53 -12.81 -3.31
C LEU A 25 8.07 -12.05 -2.09
N VAL A 26 9.14 -11.28 -2.26
CA VAL A 26 9.70 -10.44 -1.17
C VAL A 26 8.64 -9.46 -0.65
N MET A 27 7.92 -8.79 -1.54
CA MET A 27 6.85 -7.87 -1.16
C MET A 27 5.72 -8.58 -0.40
N ALA A 28 5.35 -9.80 -0.80
CA ALA A 28 4.35 -10.59 -0.09
C ALA A 28 4.81 -10.98 1.32
N LEU A 29 6.09 -11.36 1.48
CA LEU A 29 6.69 -11.70 2.78
C LEU A 29 6.76 -10.47 3.71
N LEU A 30 7.10 -9.30 3.18
CA LEU A 30 7.08 -8.05 3.94
C LEU A 30 5.66 -7.69 4.37
N ASN A 31 4.69 -7.78 3.46
CA ASN A 31 3.28 -7.51 3.74
C ASN A 31 2.73 -8.45 4.85
N ALA A 32 3.10 -9.72 4.84
CA ALA A 32 2.72 -10.67 5.89
C ALA A 32 3.24 -10.27 7.29
N LYS A 33 4.27 -9.42 7.36
CA LYS A 33 4.81 -8.83 8.59
C LYS A 33 4.26 -7.42 8.88
N GLY A 34 3.28 -6.96 8.11
CA GLY A 34 2.75 -5.60 8.22
C GLY A 34 3.66 -4.50 7.67
N VAL A 35 4.69 -4.86 6.89
CA VAL A 35 5.61 -3.91 6.27
C VAL A 35 5.27 -3.78 4.79
N TYR A 36 5.06 -2.54 4.33
CA TYR A 36 4.68 -2.22 2.97
C TYR A 36 5.77 -1.39 2.30
N VAL A 37 6.09 -1.71 1.05
CA VAL A 37 6.99 -0.87 0.26
C VAL A 37 6.25 0.42 -0.11
N GLN A 38 6.85 1.55 0.22
CA GLN A 38 6.31 2.87 -0.09
C GLN A 38 7.48 3.77 -0.50
N ILE A 39 7.52 4.19 -1.73
CA ILE A 39 8.59 5.08 -2.22
C ILE A 39 8.07 6.50 -2.16
N ALA A 40 8.64 7.32 -1.30
CA ALA A 40 8.24 8.67 -0.92
C ALA A 40 6.89 8.73 -0.16
N THR A 41 6.63 9.88 0.43
CA THR A 41 5.46 10.10 1.30
C THR A 41 4.16 10.14 0.48
N PRO A 42 3.10 9.39 0.87
CA PRO A 42 1.78 9.53 0.27
C PRO A 42 1.25 10.98 0.37
N PRO A 43 0.42 11.44 -0.58
CA PRO A 43 -0.11 10.69 -1.73
C PRO A 43 0.82 10.62 -2.95
N ASN A 44 1.92 11.37 -2.96
CA ASN A 44 2.76 11.60 -4.14
C ASN A 44 3.75 10.46 -4.44
N GLY A 45 3.81 9.46 -3.59
CA GLY A 45 4.75 8.36 -3.70
C GLY A 45 4.23 7.17 -4.53
N ILE A 46 5.12 6.20 -4.78
CA ILE A 46 4.75 4.92 -5.39
C ILE A 46 4.36 3.96 -4.28
N SER A 47 3.07 3.63 -4.21
CA SER A 47 2.55 2.71 -3.20
C SER A 47 2.94 1.25 -3.49
N HIS A 48 2.91 0.42 -2.43
CA HIS A 48 3.04 -1.04 -2.54
C HIS A 48 2.16 -1.64 -3.63
N LYS A 49 0.91 -1.21 -3.74
CA LYS A 49 -0.03 -1.68 -4.75
C LYS A 49 0.35 -1.23 -6.17
N THR A 50 0.85 -0.02 -6.33
CA THR A 50 1.32 0.47 -7.62
C THR A 50 2.53 -0.33 -8.07
N LEU A 51 3.48 -0.56 -7.18
CA LEU A 51 4.68 -1.34 -7.49
C LEU A 51 4.32 -2.79 -7.83
N SER A 52 3.46 -3.44 -7.04
CA SER A 52 2.98 -4.81 -7.35
C SER A 52 2.28 -4.89 -8.70
N THR A 53 1.46 -3.90 -9.04
CA THR A 53 0.79 -3.83 -10.34
C THR A 53 1.80 -3.74 -11.50
N LEU A 54 2.82 -2.90 -11.36
CA LEU A 54 3.88 -2.78 -12.38
C LEU A 54 4.67 -4.09 -12.55
N LEU A 55 4.96 -4.78 -11.45
CA LEU A 55 5.65 -6.08 -11.50
C LEU A 55 4.78 -7.17 -12.14
N ILE A 56 3.46 -7.20 -11.86
CA ILE A 56 2.52 -8.11 -12.51
C ILE A 56 2.47 -7.83 -14.02
N ILE A 57 2.40 -6.57 -14.44
CA ILE A 57 2.42 -6.20 -15.85
C ILE A 57 3.72 -6.68 -16.52
N ALA A 58 4.87 -6.42 -15.90
CA ALA A 58 6.17 -6.85 -16.42
C ALA A 58 6.25 -8.38 -16.54
N MET A 59 5.72 -9.11 -15.55
CA MET A 59 5.64 -10.58 -15.56
C MET A 59 4.75 -11.08 -16.70
N VAL A 60 3.55 -10.51 -16.88
CA VAL A 60 2.62 -10.90 -17.96
C VAL A 60 3.22 -10.63 -19.33
N ILE A 61 3.80 -9.46 -19.55
CA ILE A 61 4.46 -9.11 -20.82
C ILE A 61 5.59 -10.12 -21.12
N SER A 62 6.42 -10.44 -20.12
CA SER A 62 7.53 -11.38 -20.29
C SER A 62 7.04 -12.78 -20.62
N LEU A 63 5.99 -13.27 -19.95
CA LEU A 63 5.35 -14.56 -20.23
C LEU A 63 4.76 -14.59 -21.64
N VAL A 64 3.98 -13.59 -22.03
CA VAL A 64 3.38 -13.50 -23.37
C VAL A 64 4.45 -13.51 -24.46
N TYR A 65 5.58 -12.85 -24.21
CA TYR A 65 6.70 -12.83 -25.14
C TYR A 65 7.35 -14.22 -25.30
N LEU A 66 7.49 -14.99 -24.21
CA LEU A 66 8.13 -16.31 -24.19
C LEU A 66 7.22 -17.43 -24.74
N LEU A 67 5.90 -17.28 -24.63
CA LEU A 67 4.93 -18.25 -25.11
C LEU A 67 4.80 -18.20 -26.64
N LYS A 68 4.62 -19.37 -27.28
CA LYS A 68 4.43 -19.43 -28.74
C LYS A 68 2.97 -19.54 -29.12
N ASP A 69 2.18 -20.25 -28.31
CA ASP A 69 0.77 -20.51 -28.57
C ASP A 69 -0.12 -19.30 -28.26
N LYS A 70 -1.03 -18.98 -29.20
CA LYS A 70 -1.94 -17.83 -29.08
C LYS A 70 -2.99 -18.01 -28.00
N VAL A 71 -3.51 -19.22 -27.81
CA VAL A 71 -4.51 -19.50 -26.79
C VAL A 71 -3.95 -19.30 -25.40
N THR A 72 -2.76 -19.89 -25.16
CA THR A 72 -2.05 -19.74 -23.88
C THR A 72 -1.69 -18.28 -23.59
N ARG A 73 -1.31 -17.49 -24.60
CA ARG A 73 -1.11 -16.04 -24.43
C ARG A 73 -2.37 -15.34 -23.97
N GLY A 74 -3.52 -15.64 -24.59
CA GLY A 74 -4.81 -15.08 -24.21
C GLY A 74 -5.19 -15.40 -22.76
N ILE A 75 -4.96 -16.64 -22.32
CA ILE A 75 -5.19 -17.06 -20.92
C ILE A 75 -4.29 -16.28 -19.96
N VAL A 76 -3.01 -16.14 -20.25
CA VAL A 76 -2.07 -15.40 -19.38
C VAL A 76 -2.45 -13.93 -19.26
N ILE A 77 -2.86 -13.28 -20.36
CA ILE A 77 -3.35 -11.90 -20.34
C ILE A 77 -4.63 -11.79 -19.49
N GLY A 78 -5.57 -12.70 -19.68
CA GLY A 78 -6.83 -12.71 -18.92
C GLY A 78 -6.61 -12.88 -17.41
N ILE A 79 -5.76 -13.82 -17.01
CA ILE A 79 -5.39 -14.02 -15.60
C ILE A 79 -4.67 -12.78 -15.04
N GLY A 80 -3.71 -12.22 -15.77
CA GLY A 80 -3.00 -11.01 -15.34
C GLY A 80 -3.94 -9.82 -15.15
N ALA A 81 -4.83 -9.57 -16.11
CA ALA A 81 -5.84 -8.51 -16.03
C ALA A 81 -6.78 -8.70 -14.83
N PHE A 82 -7.21 -9.94 -14.56
CA PHE A 82 -8.05 -10.29 -13.42
C PHE A 82 -7.37 -9.98 -12.08
N PHE A 83 -6.10 -10.35 -11.92
CA PHE A 83 -5.33 -10.01 -10.70
C PHE A 83 -5.14 -8.51 -10.52
N ILE A 84 -4.86 -7.77 -11.59
CA ILE A 84 -4.75 -6.31 -11.54
C ILE A 84 -6.07 -5.68 -11.13
N LEU A 85 -7.18 -6.13 -11.72
CA LEU A 85 -8.51 -5.62 -11.41
C LEU A 85 -8.87 -5.84 -9.93
N ILE A 86 -8.73 -7.06 -9.40
CA ILE A 86 -9.01 -7.35 -7.99
C ILE A 86 -8.15 -6.50 -7.07
N ASN A 87 -6.87 -6.30 -7.40
CA ASN A 87 -5.95 -5.51 -6.58
C ASN A 87 -6.35 -4.02 -6.53
N ARG A 88 -6.91 -3.49 -7.64
CA ARG A 88 -7.25 -2.07 -7.76
C ARG A 88 -8.71 -1.73 -7.47
N LEU A 89 -9.61 -2.70 -7.60
CA LEU A 89 -11.05 -2.48 -7.47
C LEU A 89 -11.46 -1.73 -6.18
N PRO A 90 -10.95 -2.07 -4.99
CA PRO A 90 -11.31 -1.34 -3.77
C PRO A 90 -10.97 0.16 -3.83
N GLU A 91 -9.81 0.51 -4.39
CA GLU A 91 -9.38 1.91 -4.51
C GLU A 91 -10.23 2.71 -5.51
N LEU A 92 -10.69 2.04 -6.57
CA LEU A 92 -11.56 2.67 -7.58
C LEU A 92 -12.97 2.94 -7.05
N LEU A 93 -13.45 2.11 -6.11
CA LEU A 93 -14.82 2.19 -5.61
C LEU A 93 -14.98 3.13 -4.38
N THR A 94 -13.98 3.22 -3.51
CA THR A 94 -14.14 3.90 -2.22
C THR A 94 -13.52 5.29 -2.13
N GLY A 95 -12.72 5.69 -3.11
CA GLY A 95 -11.86 6.88 -2.98
C GLY A 95 -10.85 6.71 -1.83
N VAL A 96 -9.65 7.19 -1.98
CA VAL A 96 -8.60 7.07 -0.96
C VAL A 96 -8.18 8.44 -0.51
N GLU A 97 -8.25 8.69 0.79
CA GLU A 97 -7.74 9.91 1.42
C GLU A 97 -6.50 9.60 2.24
N TYR A 98 -5.59 10.58 2.31
CA TYR A 98 -4.32 10.45 3.01
C TYR A 98 -4.15 11.63 3.97
N THR A 99 -3.97 11.34 5.26
CA THR A 99 -3.61 12.33 6.26
C THR A 99 -2.27 11.99 6.87
N THR A 100 -1.32 12.92 6.80
CA THR A 100 0.04 12.74 7.36
C THR A 100 0.23 13.63 8.57
N PHE A 101 0.93 13.11 9.58
CA PHE A 101 1.33 13.87 10.76
C PHE A 101 2.67 13.37 11.28
N SER A 102 3.31 14.16 12.14
CA SER A 102 4.61 13.82 12.76
C SER A 102 4.49 13.80 14.27
N SER A 103 5.40 13.10 14.93
CA SER A 103 5.63 13.22 16.37
C SER A 103 6.03 14.65 16.75
N PRO A 104 5.90 15.08 18.01
CA PRO A 104 6.24 16.43 18.44
C PRO A 104 7.70 16.82 18.21
N ASP A 105 8.61 15.84 18.25
CA ASP A 105 10.04 16.00 17.95
C ASP A 105 10.36 15.97 16.45
N ASN A 106 9.37 15.65 15.58
CA ASN A 106 9.50 15.43 14.14
C ASN A 106 10.40 14.25 13.73
N GLU A 107 10.77 13.37 14.66
CA GLU A 107 11.59 12.20 14.36
C GLU A 107 10.77 11.10 13.66
N HIS A 108 9.49 10.97 14.00
CA HIS A 108 8.62 9.94 13.44
C HIS A 108 7.49 10.54 12.61
N LYS A 109 7.27 9.94 11.44
CA LYS A 109 6.19 10.34 10.51
C LYS A 109 5.15 9.22 10.40
N PHE A 110 3.91 9.63 10.35
CA PHE A 110 2.77 8.73 10.25
C PHE A 110 1.89 9.11 9.08
N VAL A 111 1.17 8.12 8.56
CA VAL A 111 0.13 8.34 7.56
C VAL A 111 -1.10 7.50 7.91
N VAL A 112 -2.26 8.13 7.86
CA VAL A 112 -3.54 7.44 7.86
C VAL A 112 -4.03 7.37 6.42
N ILE A 113 -4.41 6.17 6.01
CA ILE A 113 -4.98 5.88 4.70
C ILE A 113 -6.45 5.50 4.92
N GLU A 114 -7.36 6.37 4.51
CA GLU A 114 -8.81 6.18 4.68
C GLU A 114 -9.43 5.70 3.37
N LYS A 115 -9.84 4.42 3.35
CA LYS A 115 -10.46 3.73 2.21
C LYS A 115 -11.45 2.67 2.70
N GLY A 116 -12.65 3.07 3.10
CA GLY A 116 -13.57 2.22 3.83
C GLY A 116 -13.14 2.09 5.29
N ILE A 117 -12.25 1.15 5.63
CA ILE A 117 -11.59 1.10 6.94
C ILE A 117 -10.32 1.96 6.87
N GLY A 118 -10.14 2.86 7.83
CA GLY A 118 -8.92 3.64 7.98
C GLY A 118 -7.77 2.76 8.48
N GLN A 119 -6.56 3.03 8.03
CA GLN A 119 -5.36 2.30 8.42
C GLN A 119 -4.24 3.26 8.76
N LEU A 120 -3.68 3.10 9.96
CA LEU A 120 -2.54 3.90 10.43
C LEU A 120 -1.24 3.16 10.15
N TYR A 121 -0.28 3.90 9.61
CA TYR A 121 1.07 3.42 9.33
C TYR A 121 2.11 4.38 9.89
N GLN A 122 3.26 3.85 10.30
CA GLN A 122 4.50 4.60 10.52
C GLN A 122 5.34 4.55 9.25
N LEU A 123 5.85 5.70 8.81
CA LEU A 123 6.80 5.80 7.70
C LEU A 123 8.21 5.58 8.23
N SER A 124 9.04 4.81 7.50
CA SER A 124 10.47 4.71 7.82
C SER A 124 11.20 5.99 7.45
N ASP A 125 12.32 6.30 8.14
CA ASP A 125 13.17 7.45 7.84
C ASP A 125 13.71 7.43 6.41
N SER A 126 13.98 6.23 5.88
CA SER A 126 14.39 6.06 4.49
C SER A 126 13.34 6.48 3.47
N GLY A 127 12.07 6.64 3.86
CA GLY A 127 10.95 6.88 2.97
C GLY A 127 10.64 5.72 2.01
N LEU A 128 11.22 4.52 2.25
CA LEU A 128 11.06 3.35 1.38
C LEU A 128 10.02 2.34 1.90
N PHE A 129 9.66 2.45 3.18
CA PHE A 129 8.74 1.51 3.82
C PHE A 129 7.74 2.23 4.69
N MET A 130 6.60 1.60 4.89
CA MET A 130 5.65 1.95 5.94
C MET A 130 5.27 0.70 6.71
N THR A 131 5.19 0.82 8.03
CA THR A 131 4.81 -0.27 8.94
C THR A 131 3.39 -0.05 9.42
N TYR A 132 2.53 -1.05 9.25
CA TYR A 132 1.18 -1.05 9.77
C TYR A 132 1.17 -1.03 11.28
N LEU A 133 0.34 -0.16 11.86
CA LEU A 133 0.20 -0.01 13.30
C LEU A 133 -1.19 -0.40 13.81
N ALA A 134 -2.26 0.09 13.17
CA ALA A 134 -3.62 -0.15 13.62
C ALA A 134 -4.67 0.11 12.53
N ASP A 135 -5.84 -0.52 12.69
CA ASP A 135 -7.04 -0.16 11.95
C ASP A 135 -7.84 0.91 12.70
N ILE A 136 -8.47 1.80 11.94
CA ILE A 136 -9.36 2.85 12.41
C ILE A 136 -10.74 2.54 11.88
N HIS A 137 -11.58 2.00 12.77
CA HIS A 137 -12.93 1.58 12.42
C HIS A 137 -13.91 2.74 12.59
N THR A 138 -14.61 3.07 11.52
CA THR A 138 -15.64 4.11 11.47
C THR A 138 -16.94 3.56 10.93
N ASP A 139 -18.03 4.27 11.09
CA ASP A 139 -19.33 3.91 10.54
C ASP A 139 -19.42 4.35 9.07
N ASP A 140 -20.05 3.52 8.23
CA ASP A 140 -20.32 3.77 6.81
C ASP A 140 -19.16 4.37 5.99
N GLY A 141 -17.91 4.05 6.39
CA GLY A 141 -16.72 4.57 5.72
C GLY A 141 -16.47 6.06 5.97
N TYR A 142 -17.01 6.61 7.08
CA TYR A 142 -16.68 7.96 7.54
C TYR A 142 -15.17 8.14 7.69
N LYS A 143 -14.66 9.31 7.33
CA LYS A 143 -13.23 9.61 7.24
C LYS A 143 -12.82 10.70 8.24
N PRO A 144 -12.64 10.37 9.53
CA PRO A 144 -12.39 11.37 10.57
C PRO A 144 -11.08 12.15 10.37
N PHE A 145 -10.05 11.55 9.78
CA PHE A 145 -8.76 12.23 9.62
C PHE A 145 -8.81 13.27 8.49
N SER A 146 -9.40 12.96 7.35
CA SER A 146 -9.58 13.93 6.27
C SER A 146 -10.55 15.05 6.64
N ASN A 147 -11.52 14.79 7.54
CA ASN A 147 -12.45 15.79 8.06
C ASN A 147 -11.90 16.59 9.26
N GLY A 148 -10.70 16.24 9.78
CA GLY A 148 -10.13 16.92 10.95
C GLY A 148 -10.76 16.54 12.28
N ALA A 149 -11.63 15.51 12.32
CA ALA A 149 -12.34 15.05 13.49
C ALA A 149 -11.53 14.03 14.32
N TYR A 150 -10.31 14.40 14.68
CA TYR A 150 -9.40 13.58 15.48
C TYR A 150 -8.51 14.42 16.39
N LYS A 151 -7.93 13.78 17.41
CA LYS A 151 -6.97 14.38 18.33
C LYS A 151 -5.86 13.40 18.64
N LEU A 152 -4.61 13.85 18.56
CA LEU A 152 -3.40 13.09 18.87
C LEU A 152 -2.92 13.43 20.28
N ILE A 153 -2.66 12.42 21.11
CA ILE A 153 -2.13 12.57 22.47
C ILE A 153 -0.90 11.68 22.59
N TRP A 154 0.26 12.32 22.64
CA TRP A 154 1.54 11.65 22.82
C TRP A 154 1.76 11.37 24.30
N ILE A 155 1.83 10.08 24.70
CA ILE A 155 2.02 9.66 26.11
C ILE A 155 3.48 9.47 26.42
N SER A 156 4.23 8.96 25.47
CA SER A 156 5.69 8.73 25.57
C SER A 156 6.29 8.76 24.17
N ASP A 157 7.60 8.64 24.09
CA ASP A 157 8.35 8.67 22.82
C ASP A 157 8.08 7.43 21.93
N ASP A 158 7.29 6.46 22.40
CA ASP A 158 6.94 5.25 21.67
C ASP A 158 5.43 4.95 21.65
N ARG A 159 4.60 5.84 22.29
CA ARG A 159 3.17 5.60 22.42
C ARG A 159 2.33 6.81 22.09
N LEU A 160 1.39 6.60 21.18
CA LEU A 160 0.40 7.57 20.72
C LEU A 160 -1.01 7.06 21.07
N ILE A 161 -1.83 7.95 21.64
CA ILE A 161 -3.27 7.76 21.75
C ILE A 161 -3.93 8.64 20.70
N ILE A 162 -4.83 8.04 19.94
CA ILE A 162 -5.63 8.73 18.94
C ILE A 162 -7.08 8.68 19.39
N HIS A 163 -7.70 9.84 19.55
CA HIS A 163 -9.14 10.01 19.69
C HIS A 163 -9.68 10.41 18.31
N TYR A 164 -10.77 9.80 17.86
CA TYR A 164 -11.37 10.10 16.57
C TYR A 164 -12.89 9.90 16.59
N ALA A 165 -13.61 10.72 15.83
CA ALA A 165 -15.04 10.56 15.66
C ALA A 165 -15.35 9.25 14.94
N PHE A 166 -16.35 8.51 15.44
CA PHE A 166 -16.74 7.23 14.87
C PHE A 166 -17.62 7.40 13.62
N ASP A 167 -18.50 8.40 13.67
CA ASP A 167 -19.40 8.74 12.59
C ASP A 167 -19.48 10.26 12.40
N TYR A 168 -20.31 10.71 11.46
CA TYR A 168 -20.53 12.11 11.16
C TYR A 168 -21.22 12.87 12.31
N MET A 169 -22.06 12.19 13.11
CA MET A 169 -22.77 12.80 14.25
C MET A 169 -21.82 13.14 15.39
N ASP A 170 -20.74 12.38 15.53
CA ASP A 170 -19.73 12.56 16.57
C ASP A 170 -18.71 13.66 16.25
N GLU A 171 -18.68 14.21 15.04
CA GLU A 171 -17.64 15.13 14.56
C GLU A 171 -17.40 16.32 15.51
N ASN A 172 -18.47 16.85 16.11
CA ASN A 172 -18.42 17.98 17.04
C ASN A 172 -18.61 17.57 18.51
N ASN A 173 -18.64 16.27 18.82
CA ASN A 173 -18.87 15.76 20.16
C ASN A 173 -17.70 14.92 20.66
N TYR A 174 -16.69 15.55 21.20
CA TYR A 174 -15.46 14.92 21.68
C TYR A 174 -15.67 13.83 22.75
N ASP A 175 -16.77 13.88 23.49
CA ASP A 175 -17.08 12.89 24.54
C ASP A 175 -17.39 11.52 23.94
N ASN A 176 -17.85 11.48 22.69
CA ASN A 176 -18.17 10.25 21.95
C ASN A 176 -17.00 9.71 21.13
N TYR A 177 -15.88 10.41 21.11
CA TYR A 177 -14.72 9.95 20.31
C TYR A 177 -14.25 8.58 20.75
N ARG A 178 -14.05 7.70 19.76
CA ARG A 178 -13.37 6.44 19.98
C ARG A 178 -11.89 6.68 20.25
N LYS A 179 -11.29 5.73 20.97
CA LYS A 179 -9.90 5.81 21.40
C LYS A 179 -9.16 4.57 20.98
N ILE A 180 -8.00 4.74 20.34
CA ILE A 180 -7.02 3.67 20.11
C ILE A 180 -5.69 4.09 20.73
N SER A 181 -4.98 3.12 21.30
CA SER A 181 -3.60 3.29 21.78
C SER A 181 -2.66 2.53 20.88
N VAL A 182 -1.67 3.20 20.36
CA VAL A 182 -0.72 2.65 19.38
C VAL A 182 0.68 2.77 19.95
N GLN A 183 1.41 1.66 19.93
CA GLN A 183 2.84 1.65 20.17
C GLN A 183 3.54 1.64 18.81
N TYR A 184 4.49 2.54 18.63
CA TYR A 184 5.28 2.65 17.40
C TYR A 184 6.76 2.38 17.68
N LYS A 185 7.50 2.02 16.63
CA LYS A 185 8.92 1.72 16.77
C LYS A 185 9.73 3.02 16.75
N ARG A 186 10.72 3.09 17.63
CA ARG A 186 11.88 3.94 17.45
C ARG A 186 12.82 3.25 16.48
N ASP A 187 13.25 3.95 15.43
CA ASP A 187 14.27 3.46 14.50
C ASP A 187 15.67 3.50 15.12
#